data_6cb919d46678e5e69ae22b55f495a62f
#
_entry.id   6cb919d46678e5e69ae22b55f495a62f
#
_cell.length_a   1.000
_cell.length_b   1.000
_cell.length_c   1.000
_cell.angle_alpha   90.00
_cell.angle_beta   90.00
_cell.angle_gamma   90.00
#
_symmetry.space_group_name_H-M   'P 1'
#
loop_
_entity.id
_entity.type
_entity.pdbx_description
1 polymer ?
#
loop_
_entity_poly.entity_id
_entity_poly.type
_entity_poly.pdbx_seq_one_letter_code
_entity_poly.pdbx_strand_id
1 'polypeptide(L)'
;YRCLANIFGGVPIVDKPVTEPRLDFVRVTRAEVYEFAIQDAEFAATYLPVKLTQDGRVVRATADHLLAELYLAYSDNGGTKSYDKAIEAASRVIDGKDGDYGLMKGRFGQRKGEAGKNVYWDLFRMGNQNYLEAGNRECLWAIQFAYNTPGGTNKWYRALFERHFWPNFWQKAKFGYDGVARDNTGRGVAFVRPTTYMIYD
;
A
#
# COMPACT_ATOMS: atom_id res chain seq x y z
N TYR A 1 -7.82 -10.27 1.79
CA TYR A 1 -9.01 -10.23 2.64
C TYR A 1 -9.17 -8.90 3.36
N ARG A 2 -8.11 -8.21 3.87
CA ARG A 2 -8.22 -6.88 4.48
C ARG A 2 -9.03 -5.89 3.63
N CYS A 3 -8.68 -5.71 2.36
CA CYS A 3 -9.39 -4.82 1.45
C CYS A 3 -10.86 -5.25 1.24
N LEU A 4 -11.12 -6.55 1.13
CA LEU A 4 -12.48 -7.07 0.98
C LEU A 4 -13.33 -6.78 2.22
N ALA A 5 -12.79 -7.03 3.41
CA ALA A 5 -13.48 -6.74 4.66
C ALA A 5 -13.74 -5.24 4.86
N ASN A 6 -12.78 -4.38 4.50
CA ASN A 6 -12.94 -2.93 4.62
C ASN A 6 -14.04 -2.39 3.71
N ILE A 7 -14.09 -2.86 2.45
CA ILE A 7 -15.00 -2.31 1.43
C ILE A 7 -16.37 -2.98 1.47
N PHE A 8 -16.41 -4.31 1.62
CA PHE A 8 -17.64 -5.09 1.44
C PHE A 8 -18.18 -5.70 2.76
N GLY A 9 -17.46 -5.56 3.85
CA GLY A 9 -17.81 -6.21 5.12
C GLY A 9 -17.54 -7.71 5.10
N GLY A 10 -18.53 -8.53 5.50
CA GLY A 10 -18.42 -9.98 5.41
C GLY A 10 -18.43 -10.43 3.95
N VAL A 11 -17.57 -11.38 3.62
CA VAL A 11 -17.45 -12.00 2.29
C VAL A 11 -17.23 -13.50 2.44
N PRO A 12 -17.43 -14.32 1.41
CA PRO A 12 -17.02 -15.72 1.46
C PRO A 12 -15.50 -15.85 1.63
N ILE A 13 -15.07 -16.76 2.50
CA ILE A 13 -13.66 -17.16 2.62
C ILE A 13 -13.42 -18.30 1.64
N VAL A 14 -12.47 -18.08 0.73
CA VAL A 14 -12.03 -19.05 -0.27
C VAL A 14 -10.55 -19.32 -0.02
N ASP A 15 -10.27 -20.41 0.66
CA ASP A 15 -8.92 -20.81 1.11
C ASP A 15 -8.20 -21.74 0.12
N LYS A 16 -8.93 -22.23 -0.89
CA LYS A 16 -8.41 -23.13 -1.92
C LYS A 16 -8.78 -22.65 -3.32
N PRO A 17 -7.96 -22.96 -4.33
CA PRO A 17 -8.31 -22.67 -5.72
C PRO A 17 -9.65 -23.30 -6.09
N VAL A 18 -10.51 -22.50 -6.74
CA VAL A 18 -11.78 -23.01 -7.28
C VAL A 18 -11.49 -23.59 -8.66
N THR A 19 -11.58 -24.92 -8.77
CA THR A 19 -11.27 -25.69 -10.00
C THR A 19 -12.51 -26.00 -10.84
N GLU A 20 -13.70 -25.90 -10.24
CA GLU A 20 -14.98 -26.16 -10.91
C GLU A 20 -15.97 -25.04 -10.60
N PRO A 21 -16.97 -24.78 -11.47
CA PRO A 21 -18.01 -23.80 -11.19
C PRO A 21 -18.75 -24.10 -9.88
N ARG A 22 -18.82 -23.11 -8.99
CA ARG A 22 -19.52 -23.21 -7.70
C ARG A 22 -20.46 -22.04 -7.52
N LEU A 23 -21.65 -22.30 -6.95
CA LEU A 23 -22.68 -21.30 -6.64
C LEU A 23 -23.07 -21.27 -5.15
N ASP A 24 -22.39 -22.07 -4.34
CA ASP A 24 -22.68 -22.36 -2.93
C ASP A 24 -21.82 -21.49 -1.95
N PHE A 25 -21.34 -20.36 -2.40
CA PHE A 25 -20.56 -19.44 -1.56
C PHE A 25 -21.46 -18.78 -0.51
N VAL A 26 -21.08 -18.93 0.76
CA VAL A 26 -21.75 -18.30 1.90
C VAL A 26 -20.87 -17.18 2.45
N ARG A 27 -21.47 -16.02 2.70
CA ARG A 27 -20.77 -14.90 3.35
C ARG A 27 -20.62 -15.20 4.84
N VAL A 28 -19.44 -14.94 5.35
CA VAL A 28 -19.16 -14.90 6.79
C VAL A 28 -19.23 -13.46 7.31
N THR A 29 -19.15 -13.26 8.61
CA THR A 29 -19.12 -11.92 9.21
C THR A 29 -17.82 -11.19 8.86
N ARG A 30 -17.83 -9.86 8.97
CA ARG A 30 -16.62 -9.04 8.78
C ARG A 30 -15.50 -9.43 9.76
N ALA A 31 -15.86 -9.72 11.02
CA ALA A 31 -14.92 -10.15 12.03
C ALA A 31 -14.22 -11.46 11.65
N GLU A 32 -14.95 -12.46 11.17
CA GLU A 32 -14.38 -13.73 10.70
C GLU A 32 -13.43 -13.54 9.49
N VAL A 33 -13.72 -12.59 8.60
CA VAL A 33 -12.80 -12.26 7.48
C VAL A 33 -11.51 -11.66 7.99
N TYR A 34 -11.57 -10.77 9.00
CA TYR A 34 -10.35 -10.24 9.62
C TYR A 34 -9.58 -11.31 10.38
N GLU A 35 -10.26 -12.18 11.11
CA GLU A 35 -9.63 -13.28 11.85
C GLU A 35 -8.85 -14.20 10.91
N PHE A 36 -9.44 -14.57 9.78
CA PHE A 36 -8.76 -15.34 8.75
C PHE A 36 -7.51 -14.61 8.21
N ALA A 37 -7.63 -13.30 7.94
CA ALA A 37 -6.49 -12.51 7.47
C ALA A 37 -5.40 -12.34 8.55
N ILE A 38 -5.78 -12.29 9.83
CA ILE A 38 -4.84 -12.25 10.97
C ILE A 38 -4.04 -13.54 11.03
N GLN A 39 -4.69 -14.70 10.92
CA GLN A 39 -4.00 -16.02 10.95
C GLN A 39 -2.94 -16.13 9.84
N ASP A 40 -3.28 -15.71 8.62
CA ASP A 40 -2.32 -15.66 7.51
C ASP A 40 -1.15 -14.71 7.79
N ALA A 41 -1.42 -13.54 8.35
CA ALA A 41 -0.40 -12.55 8.66
C ALA A 41 0.48 -12.95 9.86
N GLU A 42 -0.07 -13.61 10.87
CA GLU A 42 0.70 -14.20 12.00
C GLU A 42 1.66 -15.30 11.51
N PHE A 43 1.17 -16.15 10.60
CA PHE A 43 2.02 -17.13 9.94
C PHE A 43 3.15 -16.44 9.17
N ALA A 44 2.83 -15.43 8.38
CA ALA A 44 3.82 -14.65 7.62
C ALA A 44 4.86 -13.99 8.55
N ALA A 45 4.43 -13.34 9.64
CA ALA A 45 5.34 -12.73 10.62
C ALA A 45 6.27 -13.75 11.30
N THR A 46 5.83 -15.01 11.43
CA THR A 46 6.65 -16.08 12.00
C THR A 46 7.75 -16.55 11.05
N TYR A 47 7.46 -16.68 9.76
CA TYR A 47 8.36 -17.34 8.81
C TYR A 47 9.10 -16.39 7.87
N LEU A 48 8.65 -15.16 7.70
CA LEU A 48 9.35 -14.19 6.86
C LEU A 48 10.69 -13.76 7.48
N PRO A 49 11.70 -13.52 6.64
CA PRO A 49 13.00 -13.04 7.11
C PRO A 49 12.88 -11.59 7.64
N VAL A 50 13.72 -11.24 8.61
CA VAL A 50 13.88 -9.86 9.09
C VAL A 50 14.61 -9.02 8.05
N LYS A 51 15.66 -9.58 7.44
CA LYS A 51 16.53 -8.86 6.51
C LYS A 51 15.96 -8.87 5.10
N LEU A 52 15.73 -7.69 4.53
CA LEU A 52 15.42 -7.52 3.12
C LEU A 52 16.65 -7.83 2.26
N THR A 53 16.51 -8.69 1.26
CA THR A 53 17.58 -9.07 0.33
C THR A 53 17.35 -8.57 -1.09
N GLN A 54 16.13 -8.19 -1.41
CA GLN A 54 15.74 -7.69 -2.73
C GLN A 54 14.52 -6.78 -2.57
N ASP A 55 14.58 -5.58 -3.13
CA ASP A 55 13.44 -4.65 -3.16
C ASP A 55 12.23 -5.29 -3.84
N GLY A 56 11.05 -4.99 -3.32
CA GLY A 56 9.79 -5.59 -3.76
C GLY A 56 9.40 -6.89 -3.06
N ARG A 57 10.31 -7.53 -2.33
CA ARG A 57 9.95 -8.68 -1.48
C ARG A 57 9.39 -8.23 -0.15
N VAL A 58 8.47 -9.03 0.39
CA VAL A 58 7.94 -8.84 1.73
C VAL A 58 8.89 -9.42 2.77
N VAL A 59 8.95 -8.78 3.93
CA VAL A 59 9.73 -9.20 5.09
C VAL A 59 8.86 -9.16 6.35
N ARG A 60 9.41 -9.59 7.49
CA ARG A 60 8.67 -9.61 8.76
C ARG A 60 8.06 -8.26 9.12
N ALA A 61 8.79 -7.16 8.97
CA ALA A 61 8.27 -5.81 9.21
C ALA A 61 7.01 -5.49 8.41
N THR A 62 6.91 -5.97 7.16
CA THR A 62 5.71 -5.82 6.32
C THR A 62 4.52 -6.58 6.92
N ALA A 63 4.74 -7.81 7.42
CA ALA A 63 3.71 -8.62 8.04
C ALA A 63 3.26 -8.02 9.37
N ASP A 64 4.17 -7.55 10.21
CA ASP A 64 3.84 -6.93 11.50
C ASP A 64 3.11 -5.60 11.34
N HIS A 65 3.47 -4.79 10.34
CA HIS A 65 2.66 -3.61 10.00
C HIS A 65 1.22 -3.99 9.60
N LEU A 66 1.07 -5.01 8.75
CA LEU A 66 -0.25 -5.50 8.37
C LEU A 66 -1.03 -6.06 9.56
N LEU A 67 -0.37 -6.77 10.48
CA LEU A 67 -0.98 -7.28 11.71
C LEU A 67 -1.50 -6.16 12.60
N ALA A 68 -0.74 -5.09 12.78
CA ALA A 68 -1.17 -3.93 13.55
C ALA A 68 -2.49 -3.36 13.01
N GLU A 69 -2.58 -3.17 11.69
CA GLU A 69 -3.80 -2.69 11.04
C GLU A 69 -4.97 -3.68 11.16
N LEU A 70 -4.70 -4.98 11.00
CA LEU A 70 -5.72 -6.02 11.08
C LEU A 70 -6.29 -6.16 12.50
N TYR A 71 -5.45 -6.12 13.55
CA TYR A 71 -5.91 -6.18 14.92
C TYR A 71 -6.74 -4.96 15.32
N LEU A 72 -6.39 -3.76 14.85
CA LEU A 72 -7.21 -2.57 15.02
C LEU A 72 -8.58 -2.74 14.35
N ALA A 73 -8.57 -3.09 13.06
CA ALA A 73 -9.80 -3.27 12.29
C ALA A 73 -10.70 -4.38 12.86
N TYR A 74 -10.12 -5.50 13.28
CA TYR A 74 -10.84 -6.62 13.93
C TYR A 74 -11.51 -6.16 15.22
N SER A 75 -10.75 -5.46 16.09
CA SER A 75 -11.25 -4.97 17.36
C SER A 75 -12.41 -3.98 17.21
N ASP A 76 -12.42 -3.18 16.14
CA ASP A 76 -13.44 -2.16 15.89
C ASP A 76 -14.67 -2.69 15.12
N ASN A 77 -14.56 -3.87 14.49
CA ASN A 77 -15.63 -4.43 13.65
C ASN A 77 -16.21 -5.74 14.17
N GLY A 78 -16.40 -5.85 15.48
CA GLY A 78 -17.13 -6.96 16.11
C GLY A 78 -16.26 -8.13 16.53
N GLY A 79 -14.94 -8.05 16.36
CA GLY A 79 -13.99 -9.03 16.88
C GLY A 79 -13.69 -8.82 18.37
N THR A 80 -12.91 -9.75 18.92
CA THR A 80 -12.37 -9.61 20.29
C THR A 80 -11.40 -8.44 20.35
N LYS A 81 -11.50 -7.62 21.41
CA LYS A 81 -10.60 -6.48 21.61
C LYS A 81 -9.14 -6.97 21.69
N SER A 82 -8.32 -6.54 20.76
CA SER A 82 -6.94 -6.98 20.56
C SER A 82 -5.98 -5.80 20.31
N TYR A 83 -6.27 -4.66 20.93
CA TYR A 83 -5.44 -3.45 20.78
C TYR A 83 -4.02 -3.65 21.28
N ASP A 84 -3.82 -4.45 22.34
CA ASP A 84 -2.47 -4.76 22.85
C ASP A 84 -1.64 -5.50 21.80
N LYS A 85 -2.24 -6.43 21.06
CA LYS A 85 -1.57 -7.12 19.94
C LYS A 85 -1.24 -6.17 18.80
N ALA A 86 -2.11 -5.20 18.52
CA ALA A 86 -1.83 -4.18 17.51
C ALA A 86 -0.63 -3.30 17.92
N ILE A 87 -0.58 -2.88 19.20
CA ILE A 87 0.55 -2.13 19.76
C ILE A 87 1.83 -2.96 19.70
N GLU A 88 1.78 -4.22 20.08
CA GLU A 88 2.95 -5.11 20.04
C GLU A 88 3.50 -5.25 18.63
N ALA A 89 2.65 -5.53 17.64
CA ALA A 89 3.04 -5.66 16.24
C ALA A 89 3.66 -4.36 15.68
N ALA A 90 3.02 -3.22 15.93
CA ALA A 90 3.55 -1.92 15.52
C ALA A 90 4.89 -1.61 16.20
N SER A 91 5.02 -1.89 17.50
CA SER A 91 6.23 -1.63 18.28
C SER A 91 7.43 -2.45 17.79
N ARG A 92 7.23 -3.69 17.32
CA ARG A 92 8.32 -4.48 16.74
C ARG A 92 8.98 -3.77 15.56
N VAL A 93 8.20 -3.12 14.70
CA VAL A 93 8.71 -2.34 13.56
C VAL A 93 9.34 -1.03 14.04
N ILE A 94 8.66 -0.27 14.90
CA ILE A 94 9.09 1.04 15.40
C ILE A 94 10.40 0.94 16.20
N ASP A 95 10.51 -0.09 17.04
CA ASP A 95 11.68 -0.33 17.91
C ASP A 95 12.83 -1.03 17.16
N GLY A 96 12.71 -1.26 15.86
CA GLY A 96 13.76 -1.86 15.03
C GLY A 96 14.00 -3.36 15.25
N LYS A 97 13.06 -4.09 15.89
CA LYS A 97 13.17 -5.54 16.11
C LYS A 97 13.03 -6.32 14.80
N ASP A 98 12.32 -5.76 13.83
CA ASP A 98 12.08 -6.37 12.52
C ASP A 98 12.88 -5.74 11.39
N GLY A 99 13.95 -5.02 11.72
CA GLY A 99 14.86 -4.39 10.78
C GLY A 99 15.04 -2.90 11.02
N ASP A 100 15.94 -2.30 10.26
CA ASP A 100 16.28 -0.88 10.40
C ASP A 100 15.30 0.00 9.62
N TYR A 101 14.04 -0.01 10.03
CA TYR A 101 12.99 0.87 9.50
C TYR A 101 12.77 2.08 10.41
N GLY A 102 12.32 3.19 9.82
CA GLY A 102 12.04 4.40 10.60
C GLY A 102 11.95 5.64 9.72
N LEU A 103 11.47 6.73 10.28
CA LEU A 103 11.31 7.99 9.58
C LEU A 103 12.63 8.53 9.04
N MET A 104 12.62 8.98 7.80
CA MET A 104 13.76 9.64 7.17
C MET A 104 13.93 11.04 7.77
N LYS A 105 15.10 11.29 8.39
CA LYS A 105 15.41 12.56 9.06
C LYS A 105 16.28 13.50 8.21
N GLY A 106 16.87 12.99 7.14
CA GLY A 106 17.74 13.74 6.24
C GLY A 106 17.48 13.44 4.78
N ARG A 107 17.97 14.31 3.91
CA ARG A 107 17.87 14.15 2.45
C ARG A 107 18.51 12.83 2.01
N PHE A 108 17.88 12.12 1.07
CA PHE A 108 18.32 10.81 0.60
C PHE A 108 18.01 10.59 -0.90
N GLY A 109 18.50 9.46 -1.42
CA GLY A 109 18.29 9.07 -2.80
C GLY A 109 19.12 9.90 -3.80
N GLN A 110 18.78 9.75 -5.07
CA GLN A 110 19.56 10.29 -6.19
C GLN A 110 19.60 11.82 -6.24
N ARG A 111 18.54 12.49 -5.79
CA ARG A 111 18.36 13.95 -5.88
C ARG A 111 18.58 14.68 -4.54
N LYS A 112 19.26 14.06 -3.59
CA LYS A 112 19.51 14.64 -2.26
C LYS A 112 20.28 15.95 -2.26
N GLY A 113 21.06 16.24 -3.32
CA GLY A 113 21.84 17.46 -3.46
C GLY A 113 21.07 18.65 -4.01
N GLU A 114 19.82 18.50 -4.43
CA GLU A 114 19.05 19.63 -4.97
C GLU A 114 18.69 20.63 -3.87
N ALA A 115 19.01 21.91 -4.14
CA ALA A 115 18.72 23.00 -3.23
C ALA A 115 17.21 23.28 -3.09
N GLY A 116 16.81 23.82 -1.92
CA GLY A 116 15.41 24.22 -1.68
C GLY A 116 14.42 23.06 -1.53
N LYS A 117 14.92 21.84 -1.38
CA LYS A 117 14.10 20.63 -1.16
C LYS A 117 14.32 20.08 0.25
N ASN A 118 13.32 19.33 0.75
CA ASN A 118 13.37 18.70 2.06
C ASN A 118 13.24 17.17 1.94
N VAL A 119 13.37 16.46 3.06
CA VAL A 119 13.27 15.00 3.11
C VAL A 119 11.90 14.49 2.65
N TYR A 120 10.82 15.20 2.98
CA TYR A 120 9.48 14.83 2.55
C TYR A 120 9.33 14.85 1.02
N TRP A 121 9.97 15.82 0.35
CA TRP A 121 10.02 15.85 -1.11
C TRP A 121 10.75 14.63 -1.70
N ASP A 122 11.83 14.16 -1.05
CA ASP A 122 12.58 13.00 -1.51
C ASP A 122 11.75 11.71 -1.48
N LEU A 123 10.85 11.53 -0.51
CA LEU A 123 9.99 10.33 -0.40
C LEU A 123 9.17 10.05 -1.67
N PHE A 124 8.81 11.09 -2.41
CA PHE A 124 7.95 10.99 -3.59
C PHE A 124 8.70 11.13 -4.92
N ARG A 125 10.01 10.97 -4.92
CA ARG A 125 10.80 11.06 -6.16
C ARG A 125 11.00 9.70 -6.80
N MET A 126 10.92 9.68 -8.14
CA MET A 126 11.26 8.49 -8.91
C MET A 126 12.66 8.02 -8.54
N GLY A 127 12.83 6.73 -8.30
CA GLY A 127 14.08 6.12 -7.87
C GLY A 127 14.32 6.15 -6.36
N ASN A 128 13.45 6.78 -5.56
CA ASN A 128 13.58 6.85 -4.11
C ASN A 128 12.60 5.94 -3.35
N GLN A 129 11.84 5.10 -4.06
CA GLN A 129 10.80 4.27 -3.46
C GLN A 129 11.36 3.12 -2.64
N ASN A 130 12.51 2.61 -3.02
CA ASN A 130 13.03 1.34 -2.54
C ASN A 130 13.95 1.50 -1.33
N TYR A 131 13.88 0.52 -0.43
CA TYR A 131 14.72 0.49 0.77
C TYR A 131 16.20 0.27 0.43
N LEU A 132 16.54 -0.75 -0.37
CA LEU A 132 17.92 -1.10 -0.67
C LEU A 132 18.54 -0.13 -1.67
N GLU A 133 17.83 0.16 -2.76
CA GLU A 133 18.34 1.00 -3.85
C GLU A 133 18.54 2.47 -3.43
N ALA A 134 17.59 3.02 -2.70
CA ALA A 134 17.58 4.44 -2.36
C ALA A 134 17.93 4.75 -0.90
N GLY A 135 18.00 3.73 -0.04
CA GLY A 135 18.12 3.91 1.39
C GLY A 135 16.87 4.48 2.05
N ASN A 136 15.69 4.23 1.47
CA ASN A 136 14.42 4.70 2.01
C ASN A 136 13.96 3.82 3.17
N ARG A 137 14.29 4.21 4.39
CA ARG A 137 13.95 3.47 5.61
C ARG A 137 12.46 3.52 5.97
N GLU A 138 11.69 4.42 5.39
CA GLU A 138 10.23 4.46 5.57
C GLU A 138 9.52 3.42 4.70
N CYS A 139 10.18 2.86 3.69
CA CYS A 139 9.59 1.90 2.77
C CYS A 139 9.62 0.48 3.36
N LEU A 140 8.52 0.03 3.95
CA LEU A 140 8.36 -1.35 4.39
C LEU A 140 8.18 -2.33 3.22
N TRP A 141 7.52 -1.87 2.16
CA TRP A 141 7.30 -2.64 0.95
C TRP A 141 6.83 -1.73 -0.20
N ALA A 142 7.45 -1.87 -1.35
CA ALA A 142 7.05 -1.17 -2.57
C ALA A 142 6.68 -2.17 -3.66
N ILE A 143 5.51 -2.00 -4.25
CA ILE A 143 5.08 -2.77 -5.41
C ILE A 143 5.91 -2.32 -6.61
N GLN A 144 6.63 -3.25 -7.23
CA GLN A 144 7.51 -2.96 -8.34
C GLN A 144 6.75 -2.96 -9.66
N PHE A 145 6.89 -1.87 -10.41
CA PHE A 145 6.36 -1.76 -11.76
C PHE A 145 7.48 -1.34 -12.71
N ALA A 146 7.64 -2.08 -13.80
CA ALA A 146 8.53 -1.68 -14.88
C ALA A 146 7.76 -1.57 -16.19
N TYR A 147 7.97 -0.48 -16.91
CA TYR A 147 7.31 -0.25 -18.18
C TYR A 147 7.74 -1.29 -19.22
N ASN A 148 6.76 -1.85 -19.92
CA ASN A 148 6.96 -2.79 -21.03
C ASN A 148 7.73 -4.07 -20.66
N THR A 149 7.65 -4.53 -19.42
CA THR A 149 8.18 -5.81 -18.96
C THR A 149 7.07 -6.85 -18.80
N PRO A 150 7.33 -8.15 -19.03
CA PRO A 150 6.36 -9.21 -18.71
C PRO A 150 5.91 -9.14 -17.24
N GLY A 151 4.61 -9.12 -17.03
CA GLY A 151 4.03 -8.93 -15.67
C GLY A 151 4.07 -7.51 -15.14
N GLY A 152 4.75 -6.58 -15.80
CA GLY A 152 4.74 -5.16 -15.48
C GLY A 152 3.65 -4.39 -16.21
N THR A 153 3.83 -3.08 -16.35
CA THR A 153 2.88 -2.21 -17.05
C THR A 153 3.24 -2.10 -18.55
N ASN A 154 2.24 -2.09 -19.41
CA ASN A 154 2.40 -1.74 -20.81
C ASN A 154 1.68 -0.42 -21.13
N LYS A 155 1.73 0.02 -22.40
CA LYS A 155 1.07 1.28 -22.83
C LYS A 155 -0.44 1.33 -22.57
N TRP A 156 -1.10 0.18 -22.37
CA TRP A 156 -2.54 0.10 -22.13
C TRP A 156 -2.88 -0.10 -20.64
N TYR A 157 -2.04 -0.84 -19.89
CA TYR A 157 -2.24 -1.20 -18.50
C TYR A 157 -1.16 -0.59 -17.61
N ARG A 158 -1.13 0.74 -17.54
CA ARG A 158 -0.30 1.47 -16.59
C ARG A 158 -0.84 1.29 -15.17
N ALA A 159 -0.01 1.53 -14.17
CA ALA A 159 -0.52 1.69 -12.81
C ALA A 159 -1.65 2.73 -12.84
N LEU A 160 -2.88 2.28 -12.55
CA LEU A 160 -4.07 3.11 -12.74
C LEU A 160 -4.25 4.18 -11.64
N PHE A 161 -3.33 4.23 -10.67
CA PHE A 161 -3.40 5.15 -9.54
C PHE A 161 -3.58 6.61 -10.00
N GLU A 162 -2.75 7.08 -10.90
CA GLU A 162 -2.84 8.44 -11.46
C GLU A 162 -4.19 8.69 -12.12
N ARG A 163 -4.73 7.72 -12.84
CA ARG A 163 -6.03 7.85 -13.50
C ARG A 163 -7.17 7.99 -12.51
N HIS A 164 -7.06 7.36 -11.34
CA HIS A 164 -8.12 7.40 -10.33
C HIS A 164 -8.18 8.74 -9.60
N PHE A 165 -7.03 9.30 -9.24
CA PHE A 165 -6.96 10.45 -8.33
C PHE A 165 -6.70 11.78 -9.03
N TRP A 166 -6.11 11.77 -10.23
CA TRP A 166 -5.77 13.01 -10.91
C TRP A 166 -6.96 13.61 -11.64
N PRO A 167 -7.12 14.95 -11.58
CA PRO A 167 -8.20 15.64 -12.28
C PRO A 167 -8.12 15.44 -13.79
N ASN A 168 -9.29 15.42 -14.44
CA ASN A 168 -9.40 15.28 -15.89
C ASN A 168 -9.21 16.64 -16.62
N PHE A 169 -8.12 17.33 -16.35
CA PHE A 169 -7.84 18.62 -16.99
C PHE A 169 -7.18 18.50 -18.36
N TRP A 170 -6.54 17.40 -18.66
CA TRP A 170 -5.76 17.18 -19.87
C TRP A 170 -6.55 17.37 -21.18
N GLN A 171 -7.88 17.28 -21.13
CA GLN A 171 -8.77 17.54 -22.27
C GLN A 171 -9.34 18.96 -22.30
N LYS A 172 -8.96 19.82 -21.37
CA LYS A 172 -9.56 21.14 -21.19
C LYS A 172 -8.58 22.25 -21.54
N ALA A 173 -8.51 22.58 -22.85
CA ALA A 173 -7.65 23.66 -23.36
C ALA A 173 -7.83 25.00 -22.63
N LYS A 174 -9.04 25.30 -22.13
CA LYS A 174 -9.30 26.51 -21.34
C LYS A 174 -8.49 26.62 -20.04
N PHE A 175 -7.91 25.53 -19.56
CA PHE A 175 -7.00 25.53 -18.41
C PHE A 175 -5.53 25.53 -18.82
N GLY A 176 -5.22 25.75 -20.09
CA GLY A 176 -3.85 25.77 -20.60
C GLY A 176 -3.23 24.39 -20.85
N TYR A 177 -4.04 23.33 -20.86
CA TYR A 177 -3.58 21.98 -21.14
C TYR A 177 -3.83 21.62 -22.61
N ASP A 178 -2.77 21.29 -23.31
CA ASP A 178 -2.79 20.87 -24.72
C ASP A 178 -2.51 19.35 -24.81
N GLY A 179 -3.49 18.56 -24.42
CA GLY A 179 -3.39 17.11 -24.45
C GLY A 179 -2.76 16.50 -23.18
N VAL A 180 -2.22 15.28 -23.33
CA VAL A 180 -1.61 14.53 -22.24
C VAL A 180 -0.24 15.08 -21.93
N ALA A 181 -0.02 15.55 -20.71
CA ALA A 181 1.30 15.95 -20.28
C ALA A 181 2.29 14.79 -20.36
N ARG A 182 3.50 15.10 -20.82
CA ARG A 182 4.52 14.08 -21.14
C ARG A 182 5.37 13.67 -19.95
N ASP A 183 5.31 14.40 -18.86
CA ASP A 183 6.13 14.19 -17.67
C ASP A 183 5.32 13.69 -16.48
N ASN A 184 5.23 14.48 -15.44
CA ASN A 184 4.68 14.05 -14.16
C ASN A 184 3.15 14.15 -14.04
N THR A 185 2.46 14.61 -15.05
CA THR A 185 1.04 14.99 -14.94
C THR A 185 0.07 13.98 -15.54
N GLY A 186 0.45 12.82 -15.91
CA GLY A 186 -0.41 11.71 -16.33
C GLY A 186 -1.81 12.03 -16.88
N ARG A 187 -2.55 11.04 -17.27
CA ARG A 187 -3.91 11.14 -17.79
C ARG A 187 -4.94 10.87 -16.70
N GLY A 188 -5.29 11.86 -15.90
CA GLY A 188 -6.30 11.74 -14.87
C GLY A 188 -7.71 11.52 -15.41
N VAL A 189 -8.53 10.75 -14.74
CA VAL A 189 -9.96 10.55 -15.02
C VAL A 189 -10.82 10.94 -13.83
N ALA A 190 -10.21 11.17 -12.67
CA ALA A 190 -10.84 11.59 -11.42
C ALA A 190 -11.99 10.67 -10.98
N PHE A 191 -11.77 9.35 -10.97
CA PHE A 191 -12.73 8.41 -10.42
C PHE A 191 -12.91 8.57 -8.91
N VAL A 192 -11.83 8.93 -8.21
CA VAL A 192 -11.86 9.24 -6.78
C VAL A 192 -11.69 10.74 -6.61
N ARG A 193 -12.60 11.37 -5.88
CA ARG A 193 -12.60 12.81 -5.61
C ARG A 193 -12.61 13.04 -4.10
N PRO A 194 -11.97 14.12 -3.63
CA PRO A 194 -12.14 14.52 -2.24
C PRO A 194 -13.61 14.87 -1.97
N THR A 195 -14.07 14.58 -0.77
CA THR A 195 -15.40 14.99 -0.30
C THR A 195 -15.43 16.49 -0.03
N THR A 196 -16.62 17.07 0.04
CA THR A 196 -16.82 18.48 0.45
C THR A 196 -16.16 18.77 1.81
N TYR A 197 -16.23 17.85 2.74
CA TYR A 197 -15.56 17.94 4.04
C TYR A 197 -14.03 18.15 3.88
N MET A 198 -13.40 17.38 3.01
CA MET A 198 -11.95 17.46 2.78
C MET A 198 -11.52 18.74 2.06
N ILE A 199 -12.46 19.42 1.37
CA ILE A 199 -12.17 20.63 0.58
C ILE A 199 -12.41 21.90 1.39
N TYR A 200 -13.40 21.91 2.29
CA TYR A 200 -13.92 23.11 2.92
C TYR A 200 -13.79 23.16 4.44
N ASP A 201 -13.43 22.05 5.09
CA ASP A 201 -13.16 21.95 6.54
C ASP A 201 -11.66 21.75 6.80
#